data_106585124bf7de24ab067468affcb0dd
#
_entry.id   106585124bf7de24ab067468affcb0dd
#
_cell.length_a   1.000
_cell.length_b   1.000
_cell.length_c   1.000
_cell.angle_alpha   90.00
_cell.angle_beta   90.00
_cell.angle_gamma   90.00
#
_symmetry.space_group_name_H-M   'P 1'
#
loop_
_entity.id
_entity.type
_entity.pdbx_description
1 polymer ?
#
loop_
_entity_poly.entity_id
_entity_poly.type
_entity_poly.pdbx_seq_one_letter_code
_entity_poly.pdbx_strand_id
1 'polypeptide(L)'
;MTPTLSEAVSSAQLVDMMQDARARTHEMLSGLDAEQLMGPYSPIVNPLRWEVGHVAYFYEWFTLMEMYGRDSILGNKRAAELYDSIAVTHDTRWDLPLLTMEETLQYMQDVQDKLAERLPDGLASEQDSFMYQFAVFHEDMHTEAYLWARQTLAYSAPTLAIAADVSAERAAGAYPGYVEVPGGTFRMGAEKSAPFLFDNEKWAHEVDVRPFEIAKAPVTNAEFAAFIVDGGYDREEWWSPEGWKWRRSDDGLGSPGHPVYWVPDGPGKWLMRRFDQTIPLPANEPVIHVTWYEADAYCKWAGMRLPSELEWEVAALGEPGGGGTLAQTKRRYPWGDTLPDPTRANLDGRGLGAIDVAALPAGDSAFGCRQMCGNVWEWTSTTFGGYPGFSHDAYKEYSTMLFGDTKVLRGGAWTTRGRMIHGTYRNYFGPERWNVFSGFRTCRI
;
A
#
# COMPACT_ATOMS: atom_id res chain seq x y z
N MET A 1 22.89 -17.29 0.64
CA MET A 1 22.65 -17.08 -0.81
C MET A 1 22.80 -15.58 -1.06
N THR A 2 23.58 -15.19 -2.05
CA THR A 2 23.71 -13.78 -2.43
C THR A 2 22.36 -13.33 -2.96
N PRO A 3 21.77 -12.21 -2.48
CA PRO A 3 20.53 -11.69 -3.05
C PRO A 3 20.74 -11.45 -4.55
N THR A 4 19.72 -11.74 -5.36
CA THR A 4 19.76 -11.38 -6.77
C THR A 4 19.51 -9.88 -6.84
N LEU A 5 20.57 -9.13 -7.11
CA LEU A 5 20.66 -7.70 -6.96
C LEU A 5 20.07 -7.01 -8.19
N SER A 6 19.37 -5.90 -7.95
CA SER A 6 18.93 -4.97 -8.98
C SER A 6 20.11 -4.43 -9.79
N GLU A 7 19.86 -3.83 -10.95
CA GLU A 7 20.90 -3.08 -11.67
C GLU A 7 21.52 -2.01 -10.76
N ALA A 8 22.84 -1.87 -10.81
CA ALA A 8 23.57 -0.89 -10.01
C ALA A 8 23.10 0.53 -10.36
N VAL A 9 22.67 1.27 -9.35
CA VAL A 9 22.21 2.66 -9.47
C VAL A 9 23.38 3.60 -9.18
N SER A 10 23.38 4.79 -9.78
CA SER A 10 24.42 5.75 -9.46
C SER A 10 24.28 6.29 -8.03
N SER A 11 25.41 6.58 -7.39
CA SER A 11 25.44 7.15 -6.04
C SER A 11 24.63 8.46 -5.96
N ALA A 12 24.72 9.30 -6.99
CA ALA A 12 23.92 10.53 -7.08
C ALA A 12 22.41 10.25 -7.04
N GLN A 13 21.94 9.24 -7.82
CA GLN A 13 20.52 8.86 -7.79
C GLN A 13 20.08 8.33 -6.42
N LEU A 14 20.92 7.55 -5.72
CA LEU A 14 20.61 7.08 -4.36
C LEU A 14 20.51 8.23 -3.37
N VAL A 15 21.41 9.22 -3.46
CA VAL A 15 21.36 10.43 -2.63
C VAL A 15 20.08 11.22 -2.92
N ASP A 16 19.77 11.45 -4.20
CA ASP A 16 18.54 12.16 -4.60
C ASP A 16 17.27 11.44 -4.09
N MET A 17 17.25 10.11 -4.16
CA MET A 17 16.13 9.32 -3.64
C MET A 17 15.98 9.46 -2.12
N MET A 18 17.08 9.41 -1.36
CA MET A 18 17.06 9.62 0.09
C MET A 18 16.59 11.04 0.46
N GLN A 19 17.07 12.06 -0.25
CA GLN A 19 16.66 13.44 -0.02
C GLN A 19 15.17 13.66 -0.33
N ASP A 20 14.67 13.09 -1.42
CA ASP A 20 13.26 13.19 -1.79
C ASP A 20 12.35 12.45 -0.79
N ALA A 21 12.74 11.25 -0.32
CA ALA A 21 11.99 10.53 0.72
C ALA A 21 11.93 11.35 2.01
N ARG A 22 13.07 11.94 2.43
CA ARG A 22 13.18 12.79 3.61
C ARG A 22 12.33 14.05 3.48
N ALA A 23 12.37 14.74 2.32
CA ALA A 23 11.53 15.91 2.06
C ALA A 23 10.05 15.55 2.21
N ARG A 24 9.63 14.39 1.70
CA ARG A 24 8.26 13.89 1.87
C ARG A 24 7.93 13.60 3.33
N THR A 25 8.82 12.99 4.10
CA THR A 25 8.64 12.79 5.56
C THR A 25 8.41 14.12 6.28
N HIS A 26 9.18 15.15 5.97
CA HIS A 26 8.96 16.49 6.55
C HIS A 26 7.61 17.08 6.17
N GLU A 27 7.18 16.94 4.92
CA GLU A 27 5.83 17.37 4.49
C GLU A 27 4.73 16.66 5.27
N MET A 28 4.88 15.35 5.48
CA MET A 28 3.90 14.53 6.21
C MET A 28 3.79 14.91 7.69
N LEU A 29 4.85 15.47 8.30
CA LEU A 29 4.87 15.89 9.69
C LEU A 29 4.49 17.36 9.86
N SER A 30 4.53 18.16 8.79
CA SER A 30 4.32 19.60 8.89
C SER A 30 2.93 19.96 9.40
N GLY A 31 2.85 21.02 10.21
CA GLY A 31 1.59 21.50 10.78
C GLY A 31 1.04 20.68 11.96
N LEU A 32 1.77 19.66 12.43
CA LEU A 32 1.45 18.92 13.65
C LEU A 32 2.25 19.46 14.82
N ASP A 33 1.60 19.61 15.96
CA ASP A 33 2.26 19.99 17.22
C ASP A 33 2.82 18.75 17.96
N ALA A 34 3.50 19.00 19.09
CA ALA A 34 4.15 17.93 19.85
C ALA A 34 3.16 16.91 20.44
N GLU A 35 1.94 17.32 20.79
CA GLU A 35 0.88 16.44 21.28
C GLU A 35 0.36 15.56 20.16
N GLN A 36 0.11 16.13 18.99
CA GLN A 36 -0.33 15.41 17.80
C GLN A 36 0.71 14.41 17.28
N LEU A 37 2.02 14.73 17.42
CA LEU A 37 3.11 13.83 17.02
C LEU A 37 3.21 12.58 17.92
N MET A 38 2.75 12.65 19.17
CA MET A 38 2.58 11.47 20.03
C MET A 38 1.21 10.83 19.81
N GLY A 39 0.16 11.61 19.70
CA GLY A 39 -1.21 11.18 19.60
C GLY A 39 -1.70 10.36 20.82
N PRO A 40 -3.00 10.10 20.90
CA PRO A 40 -3.54 9.16 21.88
C PRO A 40 -3.11 7.72 21.55
N TYR A 41 -3.14 6.85 22.54
CA TYR A 41 -2.98 5.42 22.29
C TYR A 41 -3.98 4.93 21.21
N SER A 42 -3.47 4.18 20.27
CA SER A 42 -4.26 3.57 19.20
C SER A 42 -3.72 2.17 18.89
N PRO A 43 -4.57 1.14 18.81
CA PRO A 43 -4.11 -0.22 18.52
C PRO A 43 -3.66 -0.42 17.04
N ILE A 44 -3.88 0.57 16.16
CA ILE A 44 -3.71 0.41 14.71
C ILE A 44 -2.79 1.44 14.05
N VAL A 45 -2.40 2.49 14.76
CA VAL A 45 -1.41 3.48 14.28
C VAL A 45 -0.40 3.75 15.38
N ASN A 46 0.82 4.06 15.01
CA ASN A 46 1.91 4.39 15.92
C ASN A 46 1.90 5.86 16.32
N PRO A 47 2.58 6.23 17.41
CA PRO A 47 3.01 7.62 17.60
C PRO A 47 3.90 8.03 16.43
N LEU A 48 3.56 9.11 15.74
CA LEU A 48 4.34 9.58 14.59
C LEU A 48 5.80 9.85 14.97
N ARG A 49 6.02 10.37 16.17
CA ARG A 49 7.37 10.63 16.70
C ARG A 49 8.20 9.36 16.85
N TRP A 50 7.60 8.24 17.28
CA TRP A 50 8.26 6.95 17.31
C TRP A 50 8.57 6.45 15.91
N GLU A 51 7.61 6.56 15.01
CA GLU A 51 7.70 6.03 13.64
C GLU A 51 8.79 6.71 12.82
N VAL A 52 8.98 8.03 12.99
CA VAL A 52 10.08 8.77 12.37
C VAL A 52 11.44 8.27 12.86
N GLY A 53 11.58 8.05 14.18
CA GLY A 53 12.81 7.50 14.74
C GLY A 53 13.08 6.05 14.30
N HIS A 54 12.01 5.24 14.15
CA HIS A 54 12.09 3.90 13.58
C HIS A 54 12.60 3.91 12.13
N VAL A 55 12.13 4.83 11.30
CA VAL A 55 12.63 4.99 9.93
C VAL A 55 14.12 5.33 9.92
N ALA A 56 14.58 6.25 10.79
CA ALA A 56 16.00 6.57 10.91
C ALA A 56 16.83 5.36 11.35
N TYR A 57 16.35 4.63 12.36
CA TYR A 57 16.96 3.40 12.84
C TYR A 57 17.04 2.32 11.78
N PHE A 58 16.00 2.14 10.95
CA PHE A 58 15.98 1.18 9.85
C PHE A 58 17.08 1.45 8.83
N TYR A 59 17.24 2.72 8.40
CA TYR A 59 18.35 3.11 7.55
C TYR A 59 19.69 2.76 8.21
N GLU A 60 19.89 3.19 9.46
CA GLU A 60 21.14 2.97 10.16
C GLU A 60 21.45 1.48 10.33
N TRP A 61 20.45 0.69 10.75
CA TRP A 61 20.59 -0.75 10.96
C TRP A 61 21.03 -1.47 9.71
N PHE A 62 20.23 -1.39 8.64
CA PHE A 62 20.47 -2.19 7.44
C PHE A 62 21.62 -1.70 6.56
N THR A 63 21.92 -0.42 6.58
CA THR A 63 22.91 0.18 5.67
C THR A 63 24.26 0.54 6.32
N LEU A 64 24.31 0.70 7.63
CA LEU A 64 25.56 1.02 8.35
C LEU A 64 25.98 -0.09 9.31
N MET A 65 25.07 -0.55 10.16
CA MET A 65 25.39 -1.49 11.22
C MET A 65 25.56 -2.91 10.66
N GLU A 66 24.55 -3.45 10.01
CA GLU A 66 24.57 -4.85 9.50
C GLU A 66 25.56 -4.99 8.34
N MET A 67 25.54 -4.10 7.36
CA MET A 67 26.41 -4.20 6.19
C MET A 67 27.88 -3.86 6.48
N TYR A 68 28.16 -2.93 7.40
CA TYR A 68 29.51 -2.39 7.58
C TYR A 68 30.05 -2.47 9.00
N GLY A 69 29.29 -3.08 9.92
CA GLY A 69 29.70 -3.28 11.31
C GLY A 69 29.92 -1.97 12.06
N ARG A 70 29.21 -0.89 11.70
CA ARG A 70 29.30 0.39 12.39
C ARG A 70 28.43 0.38 13.63
N ASP A 71 28.86 1.10 14.66
CA ASP A 71 28.01 1.37 15.82
C ASP A 71 26.96 2.42 15.50
N SER A 72 25.77 2.28 16.12
CA SER A 72 24.72 3.28 16.02
C SER A 72 25.18 4.65 16.58
N ILE A 73 24.74 5.73 15.94
CA ILE A 73 24.92 7.11 16.37
C ILE A 73 24.37 7.32 17.80
N LEU A 74 23.26 6.66 18.13
CA LEU A 74 22.64 6.72 19.45
C LEU A 74 23.23 5.73 20.47
N GLY A 75 24.14 4.84 20.01
CA GLY A 75 24.61 3.65 20.73
C GLY A 75 23.66 2.46 20.51
N ASN A 76 24.23 1.31 20.14
CA ASN A 76 23.51 0.13 19.66
C ASN A 76 22.35 -0.30 20.56
N LYS A 77 22.58 -0.37 21.86
CA LYS A 77 21.56 -0.78 22.83
C LYS A 77 20.41 0.24 22.90
N ARG A 78 20.73 1.52 23.00
CA ARG A 78 19.73 2.59 23.12
C ARG A 78 18.88 2.69 21.85
N ALA A 79 19.50 2.61 20.67
CA ALA A 79 18.78 2.69 19.39
C ALA A 79 17.76 1.54 19.27
N ALA A 80 18.17 0.31 19.58
CA ALA A 80 17.29 -0.86 19.54
C ALA A 80 16.15 -0.78 20.58
N GLU A 81 16.44 -0.38 21.83
CA GLU A 81 15.44 -0.22 22.88
C GLU A 81 14.40 0.87 22.58
N LEU A 82 14.71 1.82 21.72
CA LEU A 82 13.77 2.88 21.32
C LEU A 82 13.02 2.56 20.03
N TYR A 83 13.69 2.02 19.00
CA TYR A 83 13.20 2.08 17.62
C TYR A 83 13.16 0.75 16.87
N ASP A 84 13.64 -0.36 17.45
CA ASP A 84 13.51 -1.66 16.83
C ASP A 84 12.07 -2.17 16.95
N SER A 85 11.37 -2.27 15.82
CA SER A 85 9.95 -2.69 15.78
C SER A 85 9.72 -4.15 16.20
N ILE A 86 10.77 -4.97 16.22
CA ILE A 86 10.71 -6.37 16.67
C ILE A 86 10.90 -6.45 18.19
N ALA A 87 11.80 -5.64 18.73
CA ALA A 87 12.10 -5.63 20.17
C ALA A 87 11.10 -4.79 20.98
N VAL A 88 10.51 -3.75 20.36
CA VAL A 88 9.59 -2.81 21.00
C VAL A 88 8.16 -3.12 20.61
N THR A 89 7.38 -3.66 21.53
CA THR A 89 5.97 -3.98 21.29
C THR A 89 5.14 -2.72 21.04
N HIS A 90 4.10 -2.84 20.23
CA HIS A 90 3.30 -1.70 19.78
C HIS A 90 2.73 -0.88 20.93
N ASP A 91 2.16 -1.52 21.93
CA ASP A 91 1.48 -0.92 23.08
C ASP A 91 2.41 -0.12 24.01
N THR A 92 3.71 -0.40 23.99
CA THR A 92 4.70 0.30 24.84
C THR A 92 5.29 1.56 24.18
N ARG A 93 5.03 1.83 22.92
CA ARG A 93 5.66 2.92 22.16
C ARG A 93 5.35 4.33 22.67
N TRP A 94 4.22 4.50 23.37
CA TRP A 94 3.83 5.77 24.00
C TRP A 94 4.59 6.07 25.29
N ASP A 95 5.11 5.04 25.97
CA ASP A 95 5.80 5.15 27.27
C ASP A 95 7.32 5.23 27.16
N LEU A 96 7.86 5.13 25.94
CA LEU A 96 9.30 5.18 25.71
C LEU A 96 9.87 6.59 25.93
N PRO A 97 11.12 6.69 26.43
CA PRO A 97 11.84 7.97 26.53
C PRO A 97 12.38 8.41 25.16
N LEU A 98 11.44 8.62 24.22
CA LEU A 98 11.78 8.98 22.83
C LEU A 98 12.56 10.30 22.77
N LEU A 99 13.43 10.42 21.78
CA LEU A 99 14.04 11.69 21.40
C LEU A 99 12.96 12.75 21.15
N THR A 100 13.25 14.01 21.39
CA THR A 100 12.37 15.09 20.88
C THR A 100 12.28 15.02 19.36
N MET A 101 11.27 15.65 18.76
CA MET A 101 11.17 15.63 17.30
C MET A 101 12.39 16.28 16.63
N GLU A 102 12.93 17.36 17.19
CA GLU A 102 14.14 18.02 16.72
C GLU A 102 15.35 17.07 16.76
N GLU A 103 15.57 16.39 17.90
CA GLU A 103 16.64 15.38 18.02
C GLU A 103 16.43 14.20 17.09
N THR A 104 15.16 13.76 16.86
CA THR A 104 14.84 12.67 15.94
C THR A 104 15.15 13.05 14.50
N LEU A 105 14.77 14.25 14.08
CA LEU A 105 15.08 14.76 12.74
C LEU A 105 16.60 14.96 12.55
N GLN A 106 17.31 15.41 13.59
CA GLN A 106 18.76 15.49 13.56
C GLN A 106 19.40 14.10 13.43
N TYR A 107 18.94 13.11 14.20
CA TYR A 107 19.39 11.72 14.07
C TYR A 107 19.17 11.18 12.65
N MET A 108 18.00 11.44 12.07
CA MET A 108 17.74 11.07 10.68
C MET A 108 18.71 11.73 9.70
N GLN A 109 19.03 13.02 9.90
CA GLN A 109 19.97 13.74 9.04
C GLN A 109 21.39 13.21 9.18
N ASP A 110 21.85 12.97 10.41
CA ASP A 110 23.18 12.41 10.70
C ASP A 110 23.37 11.03 10.05
N VAL A 111 22.33 10.18 10.05
CA VAL A 111 22.34 8.89 9.34
C VAL A 111 22.46 9.12 7.84
N GLN A 112 21.65 9.99 7.27
CA GLN A 112 21.66 10.30 5.83
C GLN A 112 23.02 10.84 5.36
N ASP A 113 23.63 11.75 6.13
CA ASP A 113 24.94 12.32 5.82
C ASP A 113 26.01 11.22 5.79
N LYS A 114 26.05 10.35 6.79
CA LYS A 114 26.99 9.22 6.82
C LYS A 114 26.78 8.24 5.65
N LEU A 115 25.54 8.04 5.22
CA LEU A 115 25.24 7.22 4.07
C LEU A 115 25.74 7.88 2.77
N ALA A 116 25.50 9.17 2.60
CA ALA A 116 25.95 9.92 1.43
C ALA A 116 27.48 9.97 1.34
N GLU A 117 28.17 10.25 2.46
CA GLU A 117 29.63 10.29 2.53
C GLU A 117 30.29 8.95 2.17
N ARG A 118 29.59 7.84 2.36
CA ARG A 118 30.12 6.50 2.13
C ARG A 118 30.03 6.04 0.67
N LEU A 119 29.11 6.60 -0.10
CA LEU A 119 28.92 6.22 -1.48
C LEU A 119 30.11 6.67 -2.35
N PRO A 120 30.59 5.80 -3.27
CA PRO A 120 31.69 6.14 -4.18
C PRO A 120 31.22 7.14 -5.26
N ASP A 121 32.15 7.78 -5.92
CA ASP A 121 31.85 8.51 -7.14
C ASP A 121 31.39 7.54 -8.26
N GLY A 122 30.28 7.87 -8.91
CA GLY A 122 29.75 7.12 -10.06
C GLY A 122 28.73 6.05 -9.67
N LEU A 123 28.94 4.79 -10.01
CA LEU A 123 28.03 3.70 -9.70
C LEU A 123 28.26 3.14 -8.30
N ALA A 124 27.19 2.98 -7.55
CA ALA A 124 27.22 2.23 -6.30
C ALA A 124 27.42 0.72 -6.57
N SER A 125 27.87 -0.02 -5.54
CA SER A 125 27.87 -1.49 -5.65
C SER A 125 26.45 -2.01 -5.78
N GLU A 126 26.27 -3.21 -6.34
CA GLU A 126 24.96 -3.86 -6.42
C GLU A 126 24.32 -3.98 -5.02
N GLN A 127 25.11 -4.33 -4.01
CA GLN A 127 24.64 -4.45 -2.64
C GLN A 127 24.22 -3.11 -2.06
N ASP A 128 25.01 -2.04 -2.26
CA ASP A 128 24.61 -0.69 -1.85
C ASP A 128 23.36 -0.23 -2.60
N SER A 129 23.31 -0.43 -3.92
CA SER A 129 22.13 -0.12 -4.74
C SER A 129 20.87 -0.76 -4.18
N PHE A 130 20.94 -2.05 -3.82
CA PHE A 130 19.78 -2.75 -3.26
C PHE A 130 19.41 -2.21 -1.87
N MET A 131 20.35 -2.16 -0.94
CA MET A 131 20.07 -1.82 0.46
C MET A 131 19.65 -0.36 0.65
N TYR A 132 20.23 0.57 -0.11
CA TYR A 132 19.82 1.97 -0.07
C TYR A 132 18.42 2.17 -0.66
N GLN A 133 18.11 1.53 -1.79
CA GLN A 133 16.75 1.56 -2.33
C GLN A 133 15.75 0.91 -1.38
N PHE A 134 16.12 -0.20 -0.74
CA PHE A 134 15.28 -0.87 0.25
C PHE A 134 14.95 0.04 1.44
N ALA A 135 15.93 0.77 1.97
CA ALA A 135 15.72 1.73 3.05
C ALA A 135 14.87 2.92 2.60
N VAL A 136 15.09 3.45 1.39
CA VAL A 136 14.25 4.51 0.80
C VAL A 136 12.80 4.03 0.65
N PHE A 137 12.58 2.83 0.14
CA PHE A 137 11.23 2.29 -0.04
C PHE A 137 10.54 1.99 1.30
N HIS A 138 11.31 1.62 2.33
CA HIS A 138 10.78 1.53 3.68
C HIS A 138 10.32 2.90 4.21
N GLU A 139 11.09 3.98 4.01
CA GLU A 139 10.63 5.34 4.33
C GLU A 139 9.38 5.73 3.53
N ASP A 140 9.30 5.38 2.25
CA ASP A 140 8.13 5.61 1.40
C ASP A 140 6.87 4.87 1.92
N MET A 141 7.01 3.63 2.43
CA MET A 141 5.91 2.92 3.08
C MET A 141 5.43 3.65 4.34
N HIS A 142 6.37 4.19 5.12
CA HIS A 142 6.05 4.97 6.30
C HIS A 142 5.40 6.32 5.97
N THR A 143 5.68 6.95 4.82
CA THR A 143 4.94 8.14 4.39
C THR A 143 3.46 7.84 4.15
N GLU A 144 3.13 6.63 3.69
CA GLU A 144 1.74 6.14 3.62
C GLU A 144 1.16 5.92 5.03
N ALA A 145 1.93 5.34 5.96
CA ALA A 145 1.52 5.12 7.33
C ALA A 145 1.26 6.43 8.10
N TYR A 146 2.03 7.49 7.86
CA TYR A 146 1.76 8.82 8.42
C TYR A 146 0.40 9.38 7.96
N LEU A 147 0.01 9.11 6.73
CA LEU A 147 -1.32 9.48 6.23
C LEU A 147 -2.42 8.65 6.88
N TRP A 148 -2.19 7.35 7.14
CA TRP A 148 -3.14 6.54 7.92
C TRP A 148 -3.34 7.12 9.32
N ALA A 149 -2.24 7.52 9.98
CA ALA A 149 -2.32 8.14 11.30
C ALA A 149 -3.11 9.45 11.25
N ARG A 150 -2.80 10.35 10.30
CA ARG A 150 -3.55 11.61 10.13
C ARG A 150 -5.04 11.37 9.87
N GLN A 151 -5.36 10.40 9.00
CA GLN A 151 -6.75 10.02 8.70
C GLN A 151 -7.42 9.43 9.93
N THR A 152 -6.78 8.51 10.63
CA THR A 152 -7.33 7.82 11.81
C THR A 152 -7.60 8.80 12.95
N LEU A 153 -6.64 9.68 13.23
CA LEU A 153 -6.69 10.64 14.33
C LEU A 153 -7.43 11.94 13.98
N ALA A 154 -8.01 12.03 12.79
CA ALA A 154 -8.70 13.23 12.30
C ALA A 154 -7.84 14.50 12.33
N TYR A 155 -6.55 14.37 12.02
CA TYR A 155 -5.67 15.52 11.85
C TYR A 155 -5.87 16.17 10.49
N SER A 156 -5.44 17.40 10.34
CA SER A 156 -5.49 18.10 9.05
C SER A 156 -4.69 17.37 7.97
N ALA A 157 -5.10 17.49 6.72
CA ALA A 157 -4.31 16.99 5.60
C ALA A 157 -2.93 17.66 5.56
N PRO A 158 -1.86 16.95 5.16
CA PRO A 158 -0.56 17.58 4.97
C PRO A 158 -0.57 18.51 3.75
N THR A 159 0.35 19.46 3.72
CA THR A 159 0.64 20.25 2.52
C THR A 159 1.79 19.59 1.76
N LEU A 160 1.52 19.13 0.53
CA LEU A 160 2.52 18.45 -0.29
C LEU A 160 2.95 19.37 -1.45
N ALA A 161 4.26 19.47 -1.70
CA ALA A 161 4.79 20.23 -2.83
C ALA A 161 4.30 19.71 -4.19
N ILE A 162 4.02 18.40 -4.27
CA ILE A 162 3.48 17.74 -5.47
C ILE A 162 1.96 17.91 -5.64
N ALA A 163 1.26 18.53 -4.66
CA ALA A 163 -0.19 18.66 -4.72
C ALA A 163 -0.65 19.31 -6.03
N ALA A 164 -1.71 18.77 -6.61
CA ALA A 164 -2.26 19.21 -7.88
C ALA A 164 -3.78 19.27 -7.81
N ASP A 165 -4.37 20.08 -8.67
CA ASP A 165 -5.81 20.05 -8.90
C ASP A 165 -6.18 18.76 -9.66
N VAL A 166 -7.04 17.95 -9.05
CA VAL A 166 -7.59 16.71 -9.60
C VAL A 166 -9.11 16.77 -9.74
N SER A 167 -9.65 17.97 -9.87
CA SER A 167 -11.12 18.18 -9.96
C SER A 167 -11.71 17.50 -11.21
N ALA A 168 -10.97 17.47 -12.33
CA ALA A 168 -11.40 16.79 -13.53
C ALA A 168 -11.47 15.27 -13.35
N GLU A 169 -10.51 14.70 -12.67
CA GLU A 169 -10.44 13.26 -12.34
C GLU A 169 -11.54 12.86 -11.34
N ARG A 170 -11.93 13.75 -10.43
CA ARG A 170 -13.05 13.59 -9.49
C ARG A 170 -14.41 13.82 -10.11
N ALA A 171 -14.49 14.24 -11.35
CA ALA A 171 -15.70 14.41 -12.13
C ALA A 171 -15.78 13.47 -13.34
N ALA A 172 -14.94 12.44 -13.38
CA ALA A 172 -14.87 11.51 -14.51
C ALA A 172 -16.05 10.50 -14.53
N GLY A 173 -16.67 10.24 -13.39
CA GLY A 173 -17.85 9.39 -13.28
C GLY A 173 -17.56 7.91 -13.03
N ALA A 174 -18.58 7.07 -13.25
CA ALA A 174 -18.52 5.63 -13.08
C ALA A 174 -17.94 4.91 -14.32
N TYR A 175 -17.38 3.71 -14.11
CA TYR A 175 -16.87 2.85 -15.19
C TYR A 175 -17.34 1.40 -15.01
N PRO A 176 -18.64 1.13 -15.21
CA PRO A 176 -19.26 -0.16 -14.93
C PRO A 176 -18.90 -1.23 -15.96
N GLY A 177 -19.12 -2.48 -15.57
CA GLY A 177 -19.02 -3.65 -16.44
C GLY A 177 -17.84 -4.53 -16.12
N TYR A 178 -17.73 -5.61 -16.87
CA TYR A 178 -16.74 -6.68 -16.72
C TYR A 178 -15.97 -6.85 -18.02
N VAL A 179 -14.78 -7.40 -17.91
CA VAL A 179 -13.97 -7.86 -19.03
C VAL A 179 -13.72 -9.35 -18.88
N GLU A 180 -13.74 -10.05 -20.00
CA GLU A 180 -13.32 -11.45 -20.09
C GLU A 180 -11.81 -11.51 -20.20
N VAL A 181 -11.17 -12.30 -19.34
CA VAL A 181 -9.75 -12.62 -19.38
C VAL A 181 -9.63 -14.09 -19.80
N PRO A 182 -8.98 -14.38 -20.93
CA PRO A 182 -8.85 -15.74 -21.41
C PRO A 182 -7.94 -16.57 -20.49
N GLY A 183 -8.16 -17.88 -20.51
CA GLY A 183 -7.27 -18.84 -19.86
C GLY A 183 -5.94 -19.01 -20.61
N GLY A 184 -5.01 -19.69 -19.98
CA GLY A 184 -3.70 -20.02 -20.53
C GLY A 184 -2.63 -20.13 -19.46
N THR A 185 -1.40 -20.34 -19.85
CA THR A 185 -0.27 -20.32 -18.93
C THR A 185 0.21 -18.88 -18.75
N PHE A 186 0.41 -18.45 -17.51
CA PHE A 186 0.89 -17.12 -17.14
C PHE A 186 2.11 -17.21 -16.22
N ARG A 187 3.02 -16.28 -16.32
CA ARG A 187 4.18 -16.17 -15.43
C ARG A 187 3.89 -15.19 -14.30
N MET A 188 3.37 -15.70 -13.19
CA MET A 188 3.05 -14.92 -11.98
C MET A 188 4.32 -14.58 -11.21
N GLY A 189 4.39 -13.37 -10.64
CA GLY A 189 5.53 -12.88 -9.87
C GLY A 189 6.56 -12.14 -10.70
N ALA A 190 7.61 -11.64 -10.08
CA ALA A 190 8.56 -10.73 -10.71
C ALA A 190 9.68 -11.44 -11.49
N GLU A 191 9.98 -10.93 -12.68
CA GLU A 191 11.10 -11.38 -13.50
C GLU A 191 12.44 -10.89 -12.93
N LYS A 192 13.50 -11.67 -13.17
CA LYS A 192 14.86 -11.36 -12.67
C LYS A 192 15.47 -10.07 -13.24
N SER A 193 14.92 -9.59 -14.34
CA SER A 193 15.33 -8.34 -15.00
C SER A 193 14.72 -7.08 -14.38
N ALA A 194 13.85 -7.21 -13.39
CA ALA A 194 13.25 -6.04 -12.74
C ALA A 194 14.29 -5.29 -11.90
N PRO A 195 14.30 -3.94 -11.90
CA PRO A 195 15.38 -3.14 -11.32
C PRO A 195 15.46 -3.22 -9.78
N PHE A 196 14.33 -3.37 -9.11
CA PHE A 196 14.23 -3.62 -7.68
C PHE A 196 13.02 -4.50 -7.38
N LEU A 197 13.16 -5.41 -6.42
CA LEU A 197 12.09 -6.32 -6.00
C LEU A 197 12.20 -6.63 -4.52
N PHE A 198 11.05 -6.65 -3.85
CA PHE A 198 10.97 -7.25 -2.53
C PHE A 198 11.03 -8.78 -2.60
N ASP A 199 11.41 -9.41 -1.51
CA ASP A 199 11.56 -10.87 -1.43
C ASP A 199 10.28 -11.63 -1.79
N ASN A 200 9.12 -11.11 -1.38
CA ASN A 200 7.82 -11.75 -1.59
C ASN A 200 7.31 -11.70 -3.04
N GLU A 201 7.96 -10.94 -3.91
CA GLU A 201 7.64 -10.88 -5.34
C GLU A 201 8.41 -11.94 -6.16
N LYS A 202 9.43 -12.54 -5.59
CA LYS A 202 10.41 -13.45 -6.26
C LYS A 202 9.92 -14.89 -6.19
N TRP A 203 10.00 -15.64 -7.28
CA TRP A 203 10.30 -15.28 -8.65
C TRP A 203 9.14 -15.63 -9.57
N ALA A 204 9.17 -15.08 -10.81
CA ALA A 204 8.18 -15.44 -11.82
C ALA A 204 8.19 -16.95 -12.07
N HIS A 205 7.01 -17.56 -12.00
CA HIS A 205 6.78 -18.99 -12.17
C HIS A 205 5.51 -19.21 -12.99
N GLU A 206 5.47 -20.34 -13.70
CA GLU A 206 4.32 -20.67 -14.55
C GLU A 206 3.14 -21.14 -13.73
N VAL A 207 1.97 -20.60 -14.03
CA VAL A 207 0.68 -20.97 -13.42
C VAL A 207 -0.38 -21.06 -14.51
N ASP A 208 -1.19 -22.10 -14.47
CA ASP A 208 -2.33 -22.25 -15.35
C ASP A 208 -3.52 -21.39 -14.86
N VAL A 209 -4.02 -20.56 -15.74
CA VAL A 209 -5.14 -19.64 -15.49
C VAL A 209 -6.38 -20.17 -16.20
N ARG A 210 -7.48 -20.29 -15.50
CA ARG A 210 -8.81 -20.55 -16.11
C ARG A 210 -9.38 -19.22 -16.61
N PRO A 211 -10.20 -19.22 -17.68
CA PRO A 211 -10.93 -18.01 -18.08
C PRO A 211 -11.77 -17.47 -16.94
N PHE A 212 -11.82 -16.15 -16.80
CA PHE A 212 -12.61 -15.48 -15.77
C PHE A 212 -13.08 -14.10 -16.24
N GLU A 213 -14.09 -13.56 -15.56
CA GLU A 213 -14.55 -12.19 -15.76
C GLU A 213 -14.24 -11.34 -14.53
N ILE A 214 -13.63 -10.18 -14.73
CA ILE A 214 -13.26 -9.23 -13.69
C ILE A 214 -13.86 -7.86 -13.97
N ALA A 215 -14.23 -7.14 -12.91
CA ALA A 215 -14.76 -5.79 -13.02
C ALA A 215 -13.73 -4.85 -13.65
N LYS A 216 -14.21 -3.99 -14.56
CA LYS A 216 -13.36 -2.97 -15.23
C LYS A 216 -12.73 -1.99 -14.25
N ALA A 217 -13.39 -1.72 -13.14
CA ALA A 217 -12.97 -0.76 -12.14
C ALA A 217 -13.21 -1.30 -10.71
N PRO A 218 -12.60 -0.70 -9.69
CA PRO A 218 -12.93 -0.96 -8.28
C PRO A 218 -14.40 -0.64 -7.97
N VAL A 219 -14.96 -1.29 -6.95
CA VAL A 219 -16.30 -0.99 -6.43
C VAL A 219 -16.35 0.44 -5.92
N THR A 220 -17.39 1.17 -6.36
CA THR A 220 -17.58 2.59 -6.02
C THR A 220 -18.30 2.76 -4.67
N ASN A 221 -18.20 3.97 -4.09
CA ASN A 221 -18.97 4.34 -2.91
C ASN A 221 -20.48 4.18 -3.13
N ALA A 222 -21.00 4.54 -4.31
CA ALA A 222 -22.43 4.39 -4.62
C ALA A 222 -22.88 2.93 -4.62
N GLU A 223 -22.08 2.03 -5.20
CA GLU A 223 -22.35 0.60 -5.21
C GLU A 223 -22.28 0.01 -3.80
N PHE A 224 -21.31 0.42 -3.01
CA PHE A 224 -21.18 -0.05 -1.62
C PHE A 224 -22.30 0.50 -0.72
N ALA A 225 -22.76 1.74 -0.95
CA ALA A 225 -23.92 2.30 -0.25
C ALA A 225 -25.21 1.50 -0.51
N ALA A 226 -25.39 0.93 -1.72
CA ALA A 226 -26.52 0.07 -2.03
C ALA A 226 -26.49 -1.22 -1.19
N PHE A 227 -25.32 -1.82 -0.97
CA PHE A 227 -25.14 -2.97 -0.07
C PHE A 227 -25.57 -2.62 1.37
N ILE A 228 -25.20 -1.46 1.88
CA ILE A 228 -25.58 -1.01 3.23
C ILE A 228 -27.11 -0.83 3.32
N VAL A 229 -27.69 -0.13 2.34
CA VAL A 229 -29.15 0.17 2.31
C VAL A 229 -29.99 -1.11 2.24
N ASP A 230 -29.51 -2.15 1.57
CA ASP A 230 -30.16 -3.47 1.49
C ASP A 230 -29.96 -4.33 2.76
N GLY A 231 -29.38 -3.76 3.82
CA GLY A 231 -29.16 -4.42 5.11
C GLY A 231 -27.94 -5.34 5.12
N GLY A 232 -26.96 -5.09 4.29
CA GLY A 232 -25.75 -5.92 4.14
C GLY A 232 -24.99 -6.15 5.44
N TYR A 233 -24.99 -5.17 6.34
CA TYR A 233 -24.36 -5.28 7.66
C TYR A 233 -25.21 -6.00 8.72
N ASP A 234 -26.48 -6.22 8.46
CA ASP A 234 -27.42 -6.80 9.44
C ASP A 234 -27.73 -8.28 9.15
N ARG A 235 -27.28 -8.80 8.01
CA ARG A 235 -27.61 -10.14 7.52
C ARG A 235 -26.38 -11.04 7.54
N GLU A 236 -26.33 -11.96 8.52
CA GLU A 236 -25.23 -12.90 8.76
C GLU A 236 -24.86 -13.75 7.54
N GLU A 237 -25.83 -14.07 6.69
CA GLU A 237 -25.62 -14.92 5.52
C GLU A 237 -24.58 -14.38 4.51
N TRP A 238 -24.31 -13.09 4.52
CA TRP A 238 -23.30 -12.48 3.63
C TRP A 238 -21.88 -12.56 4.18
N TRP A 239 -21.73 -12.81 5.48
CA TRP A 239 -20.42 -12.76 6.15
C TRP A 239 -19.81 -14.16 6.30
N SER A 240 -18.48 -14.23 6.31
CA SER A 240 -17.80 -15.40 6.86
C SER A 240 -18.03 -15.46 8.39
N PRO A 241 -17.87 -16.61 9.05
CA PRO A 241 -18.00 -16.69 10.49
C PRO A 241 -17.07 -15.72 11.25
N GLU A 242 -15.82 -15.57 10.77
CA GLU A 242 -14.83 -14.65 11.32
C GLU A 242 -15.21 -13.19 11.07
N GLY A 243 -15.70 -12.89 9.84
CA GLY A 243 -16.18 -11.57 9.47
C GLY A 243 -17.41 -11.15 10.27
N TRP A 244 -18.34 -12.07 10.50
CA TRP A 244 -19.51 -11.82 11.36
C TRP A 244 -19.13 -11.58 12.81
N LYS A 245 -18.16 -12.32 13.34
CA LYS A 245 -17.61 -12.10 14.67
C LYS A 245 -16.96 -10.72 14.78
N TRP A 246 -16.10 -10.36 13.81
CA TRP A 246 -15.50 -9.02 13.72
C TRP A 246 -16.56 -7.93 13.64
N ARG A 247 -17.57 -8.10 12.78
CA ARG A 247 -18.67 -7.13 12.60
C ARG A 247 -19.39 -6.80 13.92
N ARG A 248 -19.48 -7.77 14.82
CA ARG A 248 -20.18 -7.67 16.10
C ARG A 248 -19.26 -7.45 17.30
N SER A 249 -17.97 -7.29 17.06
CA SER A 249 -17.01 -7.00 18.12
C SER A 249 -17.29 -5.61 18.72
N ASP A 250 -17.17 -5.51 20.02
CA ASP A 250 -17.31 -4.29 20.82
C ASP A 250 -15.96 -3.80 21.38
N ASP A 251 -14.85 -4.36 20.91
CA ASP A 251 -13.48 -4.01 21.31
C ASP A 251 -12.97 -2.68 20.74
N GLY A 252 -13.80 -1.94 20.03
CA GLY A 252 -13.47 -0.69 19.36
C GLY A 252 -12.79 -0.87 17.98
N LEU A 253 -12.58 -2.12 17.55
CA LEU A 253 -12.04 -2.47 16.24
C LEU A 253 -13.10 -3.05 15.29
N GLY A 254 -14.28 -3.38 15.82
CA GLY A 254 -15.42 -3.85 15.07
C GLY A 254 -16.09 -2.74 14.22
N SER A 255 -16.98 -3.16 13.32
CA SER A 255 -17.65 -2.23 12.41
C SER A 255 -18.81 -1.48 13.06
N PRO A 256 -18.98 -0.17 12.81
CA PRO A 256 -20.16 0.59 13.21
C PRO A 256 -21.44 0.26 12.40
N GLY A 257 -21.36 -0.64 11.41
CA GLY A 257 -22.46 -0.96 10.49
C GLY A 257 -22.36 -0.23 9.14
N HIS A 258 -21.22 0.35 8.88
CA HIS A 258 -20.84 1.03 7.64
C HIS A 258 -19.30 1.19 7.62
N PRO A 259 -18.69 1.58 6.50
CA PRO A 259 -17.25 1.89 6.47
C PRO A 259 -16.88 2.93 7.52
N VAL A 260 -15.77 2.74 8.20
CA VAL A 260 -15.40 3.43 9.45
C VAL A 260 -15.44 4.97 9.40
N TYR A 261 -15.17 5.54 8.22
CA TYR A 261 -15.14 7.00 8.05
C TYR A 261 -16.39 7.56 7.36
N TRP A 262 -17.42 6.74 7.15
CA TRP A 262 -18.70 7.23 6.68
C TRP A 262 -19.53 7.74 7.84
N VAL A 263 -20.30 8.80 7.60
CA VAL A 263 -21.16 9.45 8.59
C VAL A 263 -22.59 9.49 8.03
N PRO A 264 -23.58 8.92 8.74
CA PRO A 264 -24.96 8.97 8.29
C PRO A 264 -25.48 10.42 8.16
N ASP A 265 -26.12 10.73 7.03
CA ASP A 265 -26.74 12.04 6.74
C ASP A 265 -28.22 11.88 6.33
N GLY A 266 -28.95 11.05 7.04
CA GLY A 266 -30.35 10.69 6.77
C GLY A 266 -30.46 9.34 6.03
N PRO A 267 -31.70 8.87 5.76
CA PRO A 267 -31.95 7.57 5.16
C PRO A 267 -31.22 7.39 3.82
N GLY A 268 -30.29 6.45 3.76
CA GLY A 268 -29.51 6.12 2.55
C GLY A 268 -28.57 7.21 2.08
N LYS A 269 -28.34 8.26 2.87
CA LYS A 269 -27.41 9.35 2.57
C LYS A 269 -26.20 9.30 3.48
N TRP A 270 -25.05 9.60 2.92
CA TRP A 270 -23.77 9.50 3.59
C TRP A 270 -22.88 10.73 3.34
N LEU A 271 -22.18 11.12 4.38
CA LEU A 271 -20.98 11.95 4.31
C LEU A 271 -19.77 11.04 4.53
N MET A 272 -18.58 11.56 4.23
CA MET A 272 -17.32 10.87 4.47
C MET A 272 -16.36 11.82 5.20
N ARG A 273 -15.70 11.33 6.25
CA ARG A 273 -14.57 12.03 6.86
C ARG A 273 -13.30 11.77 6.06
N ARG A 274 -12.70 12.83 5.56
CA ARG A 274 -11.40 12.84 4.91
C ARG A 274 -10.49 13.74 5.74
N PHE A 275 -9.54 13.16 6.47
CA PHE A 275 -8.74 13.84 7.48
C PHE A 275 -9.64 14.49 8.55
N ASP A 276 -9.52 15.81 8.77
CA ASP A 276 -10.34 16.62 9.68
C ASP A 276 -11.63 17.16 9.03
N GLN A 277 -11.84 16.91 7.73
CA GLN A 277 -12.98 17.43 6.99
C GLN A 277 -14.06 16.36 6.80
N THR A 278 -15.32 16.78 6.97
CA THR A 278 -16.48 15.96 6.59
C THR A 278 -17.05 16.51 5.28
N ILE A 279 -17.11 15.67 4.25
CA ILE A 279 -17.52 16.03 2.89
C ILE A 279 -18.70 15.15 2.44
N PRO A 280 -19.53 15.58 1.48
CA PRO A 280 -20.48 14.69 0.82
C PRO A 280 -19.75 13.46 0.28
N LEU A 281 -20.33 12.26 0.43
CA LEU A 281 -19.72 11.01 -0.06
C LEU A 281 -19.57 11.07 -1.58
N PRO A 282 -18.33 10.99 -2.13
CA PRO A 282 -18.12 11.02 -3.58
C PRO A 282 -18.61 9.71 -4.20
N ALA A 283 -19.71 9.77 -4.96
CA ALA A 283 -20.42 8.58 -5.43
C ALA A 283 -19.56 7.63 -6.29
N ASN A 284 -18.71 8.19 -7.16
CA ASN A 284 -17.93 7.44 -8.15
C ASN A 284 -16.46 7.22 -7.78
N GLU A 285 -15.99 7.74 -6.64
CA GLU A 285 -14.71 7.31 -6.10
C GLU A 285 -14.81 5.85 -5.63
N PRO A 286 -13.73 5.05 -5.66
CA PRO A 286 -13.77 3.71 -5.09
C PRO A 286 -14.09 3.77 -3.60
N VAL A 287 -14.82 2.78 -3.10
CA VAL A 287 -14.95 2.60 -1.66
C VAL A 287 -13.56 2.35 -1.08
N ILE A 288 -13.26 3.04 0.01
CA ILE A 288 -11.94 3.02 0.65
C ILE A 288 -12.10 2.85 2.16
N HIS A 289 -11.06 2.36 2.82
CA HIS A 289 -11.08 2.06 4.26
C HIS A 289 -12.09 0.96 4.62
N VAL A 290 -12.23 -0.02 3.75
CA VAL A 290 -13.00 -1.23 4.00
C VAL A 290 -12.07 -2.40 4.29
N THR A 291 -12.48 -3.26 5.20
CA THR A 291 -11.78 -4.49 5.56
C THR A 291 -11.95 -5.55 4.47
N TRP A 292 -11.13 -6.59 4.53
CA TRP A 292 -11.33 -7.77 3.70
C TRP A 292 -12.70 -8.43 3.96
N TYR A 293 -13.15 -8.45 5.22
CA TYR A 293 -14.45 -9.00 5.59
C TYR A 293 -15.62 -8.25 4.95
N GLU A 294 -15.55 -6.93 4.90
CA GLU A 294 -16.56 -6.07 4.25
C GLU A 294 -16.56 -6.29 2.73
N ALA A 295 -15.39 -6.41 2.13
CA ALA A 295 -15.25 -6.69 0.71
C ALA A 295 -15.81 -8.08 0.33
N ASP A 296 -15.53 -9.11 1.13
CA ASP A 296 -16.07 -10.47 0.94
C ASP A 296 -17.60 -10.50 1.12
N ALA A 297 -18.12 -9.81 2.15
CA ALA A 297 -19.56 -9.72 2.39
C ALA A 297 -20.29 -9.01 1.24
N TYR A 298 -19.74 -7.89 0.76
CA TYR A 298 -20.27 -7.21 -0.43
C TYR A 298 -20.29 -8.15 -1.65
N CYS A 299 -19.21 -8.87 -1.90
CA CYS A 299 -19.13 -9.81 -3.01
C CYS A 299 -20.22 -10.87 -2.94
N LYS A 300 -20.44 -11.47 -1.76
CA LYS A 300 -21.52 -12.47 -1.57
C LYS A 300 -22.90 -11.88 -1.79
N TRP A 301 -23.16 -10.69 -1.26
CA TRP A 301 -24.42 -9.97 -1.48
C TRP A 301 -24.67 -9.70 -2.98
N ALA A 302 -23.64 -9.29 -3.70
CA ALA A 302 -23.72 -8.98 -5.13
C ALA A 302 -23.76 -10.23 -6.03
N GLY A 303 -23.64 -11.46 -5.49
CA GLY A 303 -23.49 -12.68 -6.27
C GLY A 303 -22.15 -12.75 -7.02
N MET A 304 -21.11 -12.19 -6.44
CA MET A 304 -19.75 -12.08 -6.99
C MET A 304 -18.74 -12.69 -6.01
N ARG A 305 -17.46 -12.61 -6.35
CA ARG A 305 -16.34 -12.96 -5.49
C ARG A 305 -15.18 -11.98 -5.62
N LEU A 306 -14.29 -11.97 -4.65
CA LEU A 306 -13.00 -11.30 -4.81
C LEU A 306 -12.14 -12.03 -5.86
N PRO A 307 -11.33 -11.32 -6.66
CA PRO A 307 -10.30 -11.94 -7.48
C PRO A 307 -9.28 -12.64 -6.58
N SER A 308 -8.71 -13.75 -7.03
CA SER A 308 -7.44 -14.23 -6.50
C SER A 308 -6.32 -13.26 -6.89
N GLU A 309 -5.19 -13.32 -6.17
CA GLU A 309 -4.01 -12.53 -6.53
C GLU A 309 -3.54 -12.83 -7.96
N LEU A 310 -3.61 -14.10 -8.37
CA LEU A 310 -3.28 -14.53 -9.72
C LEU A 310 -4.19 -13.85 -10.76
N GLU A 311 -5.50 -13.91 -10.58
CA GLU A 311 -6.46 -13.29 -11.50
C GLU A 311 -6.27 -11.78 -11.56
N TRP A 312 -5.98 -11.14 -10.43
CA TRP A 312 -5.67 -9.72 -10.39
C TRP A 312 -4.42 -9.40 -11.21
N GLU A 313 -3.31 -10.16 -11.03
CA GLU A 313 -2.05 -9.91 -11.74
C GLU A 313 -2.20 -10.19 -13.24
N VAL A 314 -2.93 -11.23 -13.63
CA VAL A 314 -3.22 -11.51 -15.05
C VAL A 314 -4.04 -10.40 -15.68
N ALA A 315 -5.09 -9.91 -15.01
CA ALA A 315 -5.92 -8.82 -15.52
C ALA A 315 -5.15 -7.50 -15.66
N ALA A 316 -4.17 -7.27 -14.76
CA ALA A 316 -3.32 -6.10 -14.78
C ALA A 316 -2.21 -6.16 -15.84
N LEU A 317 -1.47 -7.27 -15.91
CA LEU A 317 -0.20 -7.37 -16.64
C LEU A 317 -0.24 -8.31 -17.83
N GLY A 318 -1.22 -9.20 -17.90
CA GLY A 318 -1.39 -10.13 -19.01
C GLY A 318 -1.77 -9.41 -20.30
N GLU A 319 -1.55 -10.08 -21.41
CA GLU A 319 -1.92 -9.60 -22.74
C GLU A 319 -2.76 -10.66 -23.47
N PRO A 320 -3.71 -10.23 -24.30
CA PRO A 320 -4.42 -11.18 -25.17
C PRO A 320 -3.46 -11.76 -26.21
N GLY A 321 -3.44 -13.09 -26.28
CA GLY A 321 -2.66 -13.83 -27.28
C GLY A 321 -3.49 -14.26 -28.47
N GLY A 322 -2.85 -14.96 -29.38
CA GLY A 322 -3.55 -15.56 -30.54
C GLY A 322 -4.50 -16.69 -30.13
N GLY A 323 -5.61 -16.85 -30.87
CA GLY A 323 -6.53 -17.97 -30.65
C GLY A 323 -7.37 -17.90 -29.38
N GLY A 324 -7.49 -16.75 -28.73
CA GLY A 324 -8.31 -16.59 -27.51
C GLY A 324 -7.66 -17.13 -26.23
N THR A 325 -6.33 -17.12 -26.17
CA THR A 325 -5.55 -17.50 -24.97
C THR A 325 -4.73 -16.31 -24.50
N LEU A 326 -4.08 -16.46 -23.34
CA LEU A 326 -3.09 -15.48 -22.85
C LEU A 326 -1.82 -15.49 -23.72
N ALA A 327 -1.21 -14.34 -23.91
CA ALA A 327 0.15 -14.24 -24.46
C ALA A 327 1.18 -14.73 -23.43
N GLN A 328 2.35 -15.14 -23.93
CA GLN A 328 3.46 -15.59 -23.07
C GLN A 328 4.25 -14.40 -22.46
N THR A 329 3.99 -13.20 -22.95
CA THR A 329 4.58 -11.95 -22.43
C THR A 329 3.67 -11.33 -21.39
N LYS A 330 4.26 -10.60 -20.42
CA LYS A 330 3.54 -9.74 -19.52
C LYS A 330 4.17 -8.36 -19.45
N ARG A 331 3.36 -7.36 -19.16
CA ARG A 331 3.76 -5.97 -19.01
C ARG A 331 4.36 -5.74 -17.61
N ARG A 332 5.16 -4.68 -17.48
CA ARG A 332 5.63 -4.20 -16.19
C ARG A 332 4.54 -3.42 -15.43
N TYR A 333 3.78 -2.61 -16.15
CA TYR A 333 2.63 -1.86 -15.65
C TYR A 333 1.39 -2.20 -16.49
N PRO A 334 0.18 -1.94 -16.02
CA PRO A 334 -1.03 -2.23 -16.79
C PRO A 334 -1.01 -1.63 -18.21
N TRP A 335 -0.46 -0.44 -18.34
CA TRP A 335 -0.36 0.32 -19.62
C TRP A 335 0.90 0.01 -20.46
N GLY A 336 1.74 -0.91 -20.05
CA GLY A 336 3.01 -1.27 -20.71
C GLY A 336 4.25 -1.03 -19.85
N ASP A 337 5.37 -0.63 -20.47
CA ASP A 337 6.67 -0.53 -19.76
C ASP A 337 7.09 0.91 -19.41
N THR A 338 6.28 1.90 -19.81
CA THR A 338 6.54 3.31 -19.48
C THR A 338 6.34 3.55 -17.99
N LEU A 339 7.25 4.30 -17.37
CA LEU A 339 7.15 4.67 -15.94
C LEU A 339 5.80 5.34 -15.62
N PRO A 340 5.29 5.21 -14.39
CA PRO A 340 4.08 5.87 -13.95
C PRO A 340 4.17 7.39 -14.13
N ASP A 341 3.07 7.99 -14.54
CA ASP A 341 2.87 9.42 -14.59
C ASP A 341 1.42 9.79 -14.22
N PRO A 342 1.13 11.07 -13.94
CA PRO A 342 -0.19 11.51 -13.50
C PRO A 342 -1.33 11.28 -14.49
N THR A 343 -1.05 11.01 -15.76
CA THR A 343 -2.08 10.70 -16.75
C THR A 343 -2.50 9.24 -16.77
N ARG A 344 -1.75 8.37 -16.06
CA ARG A 344 -1.94 6.91 -16.01
C ARG A 344 -2.37 6.40 -14.65
N ALA A 345 -1.84 6.99 -13.57
CA ALA A 345 -2.10 6.50 -12.22
C ALA A 345 -2.22 7.64 -11.19
N ASN A 346 -3.15 7.50 -10.26
CA ASN A 346 -3.28 8.37 -9.09
C ASN A 346 -2.35 7.85 -7.99
N LEU A 347 -1.19 8.49 -7.86
CA LEU A 347 -0.07 8.12 -6.97
C LEU A 347 0.52 9.37 -6.30
N ASP A 348 1.51 9.17 -5.42
CA ASP A 348 2.33 10.22 -4.80
C ASP A 348 1.56 11.22 -3.91
N GLY A 349 0.30 10.98 -3.60
CA GLY A 349 -0.50 11.89 -2.76
C GLY A 349 -0.99 13.15 -3.47
N ARG A 350 -0.88 13.26 -4.79
CA ARG A 350 -1.13 14.49 -5.56
C ARG A 350 -2.49 15.13 -5.31
N GLY A 351 -3.55 14.34 -5.19
CA GLY A 351 -4.91 14.81 -4.94
C GLY A 351 -5.35 14.72 -3.47
N LEU A 352 -4.50 14.24 -2.56
CA LEU A 352 -4.84 13.95 -1.16
C LEU A 352 -6.13 13.14 -1.01
N GLY A 353 -6.30 12.15 -1.86
CA GLY A 353 -7.45 11.25 -1.86
C GLY A 353 -7.62 10.48 -3.16
N ALA A 354 -8.63 9.63 -3.17
CA ALA A 354 -9.05 8.91 -4.35
C ALA A 354 -9.68 9.85 -5.41
N ILE A 355 -9.79 9.35 -6.62
CA ILE A 355 -10.45 9.98 -7.78
C ILE A 355 -11.51 9.02 -8.33
N ASP A 356 -12.40 9.53 -9.18
CA ASP A 356 -13.46 8.72 -9.80
C ASP A 356 -12.89 7.54 -10.59
N VAL A 357 -13.55 6.40 -10.51
CA VAL A 357 -13.08 5.15 -11.12
C VAL A 357 -12.99 5.19 -12.65
N ALA A 358 -13.66 6.15 -13.32
CA ALA A 358 -13.55 6.34 -14.77
C ALA A 358 -12.37 7.22 -15.18
N ALA A 359 -11.64 7.84 -14.23
CA ALA A 359 -10.50 8.67 -14.52
C ALA A 359 -9.29 7.88 -15.09
N LEU A 360 -8.38 8.58 -15.76
CA LEU A 360 -7.07 8.12 -16.23
C LEU A 360 -7.14 6.91 -17.21
N PRO A 361 -7.85 7.01 -18.32
CA PRO A 361 -7.97 5.91 -19.30
C PRO A 361 -6.65 5.48 -19.94
N ALA A 362 -5.62 6.32 -19.92
CA ALA A 362 -4.28 5.97 -20.39
C ALA A 362 -3.56 4.94 -19.51
N GLY A 363 -4.10 4.68 -18.31
CA GLY A 363 -3.62 3.66 -17.37
C GLY A 363 -4.31 2.31 -17.48
N ASP A 364 -5.19 2.10 -18.48
CA ASP A 364 -5.92 0.85 -18.64
C ASP A 364 -4.98 -0.32 -18.96
N SER A 365 -5.32 -1.51 -18.42
CA SER A 365 -4.63 -2.74 -18.79
C SER A 365 -4.97 -3.19 -20.20
N ALA A 366 -4.25 -4.18 -20.73
CA ALA A 366 -4.52 -4.72 -22.07
C ALA A 366 -5.95 -5.26 -22.22
N PHE A 367 -6.58 -5.68 -21.13
CA PHE A 367 -7.96 -6.16 -21.09
C PHE A 367 -8.98 -5.02 -20.86
N GLY A 368 -8.54 -3.79 -20.61
CA GLY A 368 -9.40 -2.65 -20.34
C GLY A 368 -9.82 -2.50 -18.87
N CYS A 369 -9.08 -3.10 -17.95
CA CYS A 369 -9.23 -2.82 -16.51
C CYS A 369 -8.56 -1.49 -16.18
N ARG A 370 -9.31 -0.59 -15.54
CA ARG A 370 -8.86 0.75 -15.13
C ARG A 370 -8.37 0.76 -13.70
N GLN A 371 -7.37 1.62 -13.42
CA GLN A 371 -6.81 1.87 -12.10
C GLN A 371 -6.29 0.59 -11.41
N MET A 372 -5.72 -0.34 -12.19
CA MET A 372 -5.02 -1.50 -11.64
C MET A 372 -3.73 -1.10 -10.88
N CYS A 373 -3.21 0.10 -11.10
CA CYS A 373 -2.16 0.71 -10.28
C CYS A 373 -2.59 2.10 -9.82
N GLY A 374 -2.38 2.37 -8.53
CA GLY A 374 -2.76 3.61 -7.86
C GLY A 374 -4.24 3.65 -7.44
N ASN A 375 -4.65 4.76 -6.88
CA ASN A 375 -5.97 5.09 -6.38
C ASN A 375 -6.33 4.37 -5.08
N VAL A 376 -6.51 3.07 -5.06
CA VAL A 376 -6.74 2.28 -3.84
C VAL A 376 -5.98 0.96 -3.89
N TRP A 377 -5.46 0.48 -2.78
CA TRP A 377 -5.05 -0.90 -2.61
C TRP A 377 -6.26 -1.82 -2.78
N GLU A 378 -6.12 -2.89 -3.53
CA GLU A 378 -7.23 -3.80 -3.79
C GLU A 378 -7.06 -5.14 -3.08
N TRP A 379 -8.02 -5.46 -2.20
CA TRP A 379 -8.09 -6.76 -1.55
C TRP A 379 -8.27 -7.88 -2.56
N THR A 380 -7.52 -8.97 -2.36
CA THR A 380 -7.71 -10.23 -3.08
C THR A 380 -8.19 -11.33 -2.14
N SER A 381 -8.70 -12.44 -2.69
CA SER A 381 -9.09 -13.60 -1.88
C SER A 381 -7.89 -14.38 -1.34
N THR A 382 -6.68 -14.13 -1.85
CA THR A 382 -5.48 -14.91 -1.58
C THR A 382 -4.92 -14.59 -0.18
N THR A 383 -4.66 -15.63 0.60
CA THR A 383 -3.88 -15.52 1.82
C THR A 383 -2.40 -15.34 1.47
N PHE A 384 -1.74 -14.42 2.14
CA PHE A 384 -0.35 -14.08 1.85
C PHE A 384 0.60 -15.25 2.16
N GLY A 385 1.50 -15.53 1.23
CA GLY A 385 2.52 -16.57 1.33
C GLY A 385 3.62 -16.36 0.32
N GLY A 386 4.73 -17.07 0.50
CA GLY A 386 5.85 -17.06 -0.44
C GLY A 386 5.52 -17.79 -1.74
N TYR A 387 6.06 -17.31 -2.86
CA TYR A 387 6.01 -18.04 -4.13
C TYR A 387 6.92 -19.30 -4.11
N PRO A 388 6.75 -20.23 -5.05
CA PRO A 388 7.59 -21.42 -5.12
C PRO A 388 9.09 -21.08 -5.14
N GLY A 389 9.85 -21.67 -4.21
CA GLY A 389 11.28 -21.37 -4.05
C GLY A 389 11.59 -20.07 -3.31
N PHE A 390 10.64 -19.50 -2.60
CA PHE A 390 10.84 -18.30 -1.79
C PHE A 390 12.06 -18.40 -0.88
N SER A 391 12.83 -17.31 -0.82
CA SER A 391 13.88 -17.08 0.18
C SER A 391 13.83 -15.61 0.58
N HIS A 392 13.89 -15.35 1.89
CA HIS A 392 13.91 -13.97 2.39
C HIS A 392 15.18 -13.21 1.97
N ASP A 393 15.07 -11.91 1.86
CA ASP A 393 16.18 -10.97 1.76
C ASP A 393 16.76 -10.66 3.18
N ALA A 394 17.60 -9.63 3.30
CA ALA A 394 18.26 -9.28 4.56
C ALA A 394 17.25 -9.02 5.70
N TYR A 395 16.12 -8.36 5.42
CA TYR A 395 15.04 -8.16 6.38
C TYR A 395 14.03 -9.31 6.29
N LYS A 396 14.35 -10.44 6.94
CA LYS A 396 13.51 -11.65 6.89
C LYS A 396 12.11 -11.45 7.46
N GLU A 397 11.97 -10.55 8.43
CA GLU A 397 10.72 -10.22 9.10
C GLU A 397 9.75 -9.47 8.19
N TYR A 398 10.23 -8.90 7.07
CA TYR A 398 9.39 -8.16 6.13
C TYR A 398 8.21 -8.99 5.60
N SER A 399 8.45 -10.25 5.28
CA SER A 399 7.42 -11.13 4.70
C SER A 399 7.06 -12.32 5.58
N THR A 400 8.05 -13.04 6.10
CA THR A 400 7.85 -14.39 6.66
C THR A 400 6.95 -14.43 7.89
N MET A 401 6.98 -13.41 8.73
CA MET A 401 6.17 -13.33 9.95
C MET A 401 4.67 -13.20 9.69
N LEU A 402 4.29 -12.82 8.47
CA LEU A 402 2.92 -12.50 8.09
C LEU A 402 2.31 -13.53 7.13
N PHE A 403 3.05 -14.60 6.83
CA PHE A 403 2.55 -15.70 6.01
C PHE A 403 1.45 -16.49 6.75
N GLY A 404 0.35 -16.76 6.04
CA GLY A 404 -0.77 -17.55 6.55
C GLY A 404 -1.85 -16.74 7.26
N ASP A 405 -1.51 -15.58 7.83
CA ASP A 405 -2.42 -14.81 8.69
C ASP A 405 -3.00 -13.57 8.02
N THR A 406 -2.40 -13.10 6.92
CA THR A 406 -2.79 -11.89 6.23
C THR A 406 -3.36 -12.15 4.83
N LYS A 407 -4.05 -11.15 4.28
CA LYS A 407 -4.59 -11.17 2.91
C LYS A 407 -3.76 -10.26 2.00
N VAL A 408 -3.58 -10.69 0.76
CA VAL A 408 -2.83 -9.92 -0.24
C VAL A 408 -3.67 -8.75 -0.75
N LEU A 409 -3.02 -7.58 -0.83
CA LEU A 409 -3.50 -6.41 -1.55
C LEU A 409 -2.59 -6.12 -2.73
N ARG A 410 -3.17 -5.57 -3.79
CA ARG A 410 -2.43 -5.25 -5.02
C ARG A 410 -2.72 -3.82 -5.49
N GLY A 411 -1.82 -3.31 -6.34
CA GLY A 411 -2.03 -2.10 -7.12
C GLY A 411 -1.51 -0.80 -6.53
N GLY A 412 -1.33 -0.69 -5.24
CA GLY A 412 -1.00 0.59 -4.62
C GLY A 412 -2.20 1.51 -4.44
N ALA A 413 -2.07 2.50 -3.56
CA ALA A 413 -3.09 3.52 -3.32
C ALA A 413 -2.64 4.88 -3.87
N TRP A 414 -3.51 5.88 -3.79
CA TRP A 414 -3.23 7.26 -4.16
C TRP A 414 -2.04 7.87 -3.40
N THR A 415 -1.66 7.28 -2.28
CA THR A 415 -0.52 7.69 -1.44
C THR A 415 0.79 7.04 -1.85
N THR A 416 0.74 5.86 -2.47
CA THR A 416 1.91 5.06 -2.80
C THR A 416 2.84 5.82 -3.73
N ARG A 417 4.14 5.82 -3.42
CA ARG A 417 5.15 6.51 -4.23
C ARG A 417 5.30 5.84 -5.60
N GLY A 418 5.26 6.65 -6.66
CA GLY A 418 5.33 6.16 -8.04
C GLY A 418 6.59 5.36 -8.35
N ARG A 419 7.72 5.62 -7.64
CA ARG A 419 8.96 4.85 -7.80
C ARG A 419 8.88 3.42 -7.24
N MET A 420 7.95 3.15 -6.31
CA MET A 420 7.74 1.82 -5.75
C MET A 420 6.79 0.98 -6.59
N ILE A 421 5.89 1.63 -7.36
CA ILE A 421 4.81 0.92 -8.00
C ILE A 421 5.28 0.19 -9.25
N HIS A 422 4.88 -1.05 -9.35
CA HIS A 422 4.91 -1.91 -10.53
C HIS A 422 3.88 -3.02 -10.36
N GLY A 423 3.54 -3.70 -11.43
CA GLY A 423 2.40 -4.61 -11.39
C GLY A 423 2.57 -5.85 -10.51
N THR A 424 3.79 -6.23 -10.13
CA THR A 424 4.06 -7.38 -9.23
C THR A 424 4.17 -6.98 -7.76
N TYR A 425 4.15 -5.68 -7.44
CA TYR A 425 4.24 -5.21 -6.05
C TYR A 425 3.09 -5.75 -5.21
N ARG A 426 3.44 -6.32 -4.05
CA ARG A 426 2.51 -6.97 -3.13
C ARG A 426 2.47 -6.22 -1.80
N ASN A 427 1.26 -6.06 -1.25
CA ASN A 427 1.06 -5.62 0.11
C ASN A 427 0.17 -6.64 0.83
N TYR A 428 0.15 -6.62 2.17
CA TYR A 428 -0.56 -7.63 2.95
C TYR A 428 -0.90 -7.09 4.34
N PHE A 429 -2.15 -7.31 4.76
CA PHE A 429 -2.66 -6.91 6.07
C PHE A 429 -3.63 -7.95 6.62
N GLY A 430 -3.86 -7.90 7.93
CA GLY A 430 -4.92 -8.67 8.58
C GLY A 430 -6.28 -8.35 7.94
N PRO A 431 -7.16 -9.35 7.82
CA PRO A 431 -8.45 -9.17 7.16
C PRO A 431 -9.38 -8.17 7.85
N GLU A 432 -9.12 -7.83 9.12
CA GLU A 432 -9.84 -6.83 9.93
C GLU A 432 -9.33 -5.39 9.75
N ARG A 433 -8.25 -5.22 9.00
CA ARG A 433 -7.58 -3.92 8.87
C ARG A 433 -8.40 -2.94 8.02
N TRP A 434 -8.79 -1.79 8.61
CA TRP A 434 -9.64 -0.78 7.96
C TRP A 434 -8.98 0.59 7.75
N ASN A 435 -7.90 0.91 8.47
CA ASN A 435 -7.25 2.22 8.34
C ASN A 435 -6.35 2.35 7.10
N VAL A 436 -6.09 1.26 6.40
CA VAL A 436 -5.36 1.25 5.13
C VAL A 436 -6.22 1.88 4.02
N PHE A 437 -5.59 2.49 3.02
CA PHE A 437 -6.29 3.02 1.85
C PHE A 437 -6.70 1.89 0.89
N SER A 438 -7.50 0.95 1.40
CA SER A 438 -7.90 -0.28 0.73
C SER A 438 -9.36 -0.26 0.30
N GLY A 439 -9.60 -0.73 -0.91
CA GLY A 439 -10.87 -1.06 -1.51
C GLY A 439 -10.76 -2.42 -2.20
N PHE A 440 -11.54 -2.67 -3.24
CA PHE A 440 -11.52 -3.94 -3.96
C PHE A 440 -12.26 -3.84 -5.30
N ARG A 441 -12.01 -4.82 -6.18
CA ARG A 441 -12.86 -5.09 -7.33
C ARG A 441 -13.42 -6.49 -7.27
N THR A 442 -14.39 -6.81 -8.12
CA THR A 442 -15.09 -8.08 -8.10
C THR A 442 -14.77 -8.93 -9.32
N CYS A 443 -14.86 -10.25 -9.17
CA CYS A 443 -14.96 -11.23 -10.24
C CYS A 443 -16.34 -11.88 -10.24
N ARG A 444 -16.81 -12.30 -11.42
CA ARG A 444 -17.98 -13.18 -11.50
C ARG A 444 -17.65 -14.57 -10.96
N ILE A 445 -18.69 -15.24 -10.42
CA ILE A 445 -18.61 -16.62 -9.94
C ILE A 445 -18.53 -17.58 -11.13
#